data_1f59477cf6b1b26ef4801c095a2cf398
#
_entry.id   1f59477cf6b1b26ef4801c095a2cf398
#
_cell.length_a   1.000
_cell.length_b   1.000
_cell.length_c   1.000
_cell.angle_alpha   90.00
_cell.angle_beta   90.00
_cell.angle_gamma   90.00
#
_symmetry.space_group_name_H-M   'P 1'
#
loop_
_entity.id
_entity.type
_entity.pdbx_description
1 polymer ?
#
loop_
_entity_poly.entity_id
_entity_poly.type
_entity_poly.pdbx_seq_one_letter_code
_entity_poly.pdbx_strand_id
1 'polypeptide(L)'
;MAVRTGDKAPEFDLEVTYRERVKLSDFRGSSNVLLVFHPFAFTAVCEEEARDLQENLESFRNAQTEIVFVSCDSAPTRQAWRRELGAEYTFASDFWSHGDVAKAYGVFNEANGAPHRGTFLIDKDGMVIWALVKERDERRTEMVPDSLEALGERA
;
A
#
# COMPACT_ATOMS: atom_id res chain seq x y z
N MET A 1 -5.27 -14.04 -10.00
CA MET A 1 -3.96 -13.56 -10.43
C MET A 1 -3.74 -12.14 -9.94
N ALA A 2 -2.55 -11.83 -9.52
CA ALA A 2 -2.23 -10.47 -9.09
C ALA A 2 -2.28 -9.49 -10.26
N VAL A 3 -2.67 -8.27 -9.95
CA VAL A 3 -2.62 -7.14 -10.89
C VAL A 3 -1.16 -6.91 -11.29
N ARG A 4 -0.91 -6.53 -12.53
CA ARG A 4 0.44 -6.38 -13.09
C ARG A 4 0.65 -5.01 -13.70
N THR A 5 1.90 -4.69 -13.93
CA THR A 5 2.30 -3.50 -14.69
C THR A 5 1.55 -3.48 -16.04
N GLY A 6 0.96 -2.34 -16.34
CA GLY A 6 0.17 -2.14 -17.55
C GLY A 6 -1.33 -2.31 -17.34
N ASP A 7 -1.75 -2.91 -16.24
CA ASP A 7 -3.18 -3.07 -15.94
C ASP A 7 -3.75 -1.76 -15.38
N LYS A 8 -5.05 -1.58 -15.59
CA LYS A 8 -5.78 -0.54 -14.87
C LYS A 8 -5.91 -0.99 -13.42
N ALA A 9 -5.56 -0.11 -12.48
CA ALA A 9 -5.66 -0.42 -11.06
C ALA A 9 -7.13 -0.53 -10.64
N PRO A 10 -7.53 -1.60 -9.93
CA PRO A 10 -8.86 -1.67 -9.34
C PRO A 10 -9.11 -0.50 -8.40
N GLU A 11 -10.32 0.04 -8.44
CA GLU A 11 -10.72 1.09 -7.50
C GLU A 11 -10.73 0.54 -6.09
N PHE A 12 -10.42 1.38 -5.11
CA PHE A 12 -10.54 1.00 -3.72
C PHE A 12 -11.19 2.13 -2.90
N ASP A 13 -11.82 1.73 -1.82
CA ASP A 13 -12.42 2.62 -0.84
C ASP A 13 -12.15 1.96 0.53
N LEU A 14 -11.18 2.49 1.25
CA LEU A 14 -10.66 1.89 2.47
C LEU A 14 -10.89 2.79 3.68
N GLU A 15 -11.20 2.19 4.82
CA GLU A 15 -11.33 2.90 6.07
C GLU A 15 -9.96 3.32 6.60
N VAL A 16 -9.84 4.56 7.06
CA VAL A 16 -8.62 5.06 7.73
C VAL A 16 -8.92 5.26 9.22
N THR A 17 -9.96 6.04 9.53
CA THR A 17 -10.49 6.19 10.88
C THR A 17 -12.00 5.99 10.81
N TYR A 18 -12.67 6.05 11.94
CA TYR A 18 -14.12 5.96 12.00
C TYR A 18 -14.83 6.92 11.04
N ARG A 19 -14.24 8.07 10.75
CA ARG A 19 -14.84 9.11 9.91
C ARG A 19 -14.11 9.38 8.59
N GLU A 20 -12.96 8.77 8.41
CA GLU A 20 -12.13 9.04 7.24
C GLU A 20 -11.95 7.80 6.41
N ARG A 21 -12.09 7.98 5.10
CA ARG A 21 -11.83 6.92 4.11
C ARG A 21 -10.85 7.44 3.08
N VAL A 22 -10.14 6.52 2.42
CA VAL A 22 -9.25 6.84 1.32
C VAL A 22 -9.70 6.06 0.09
N LYS A 23 -9.84 6.75 -1.02
CA LYS A 23 -10.28 6.17 -2.31
C LYS A 23 -9.23 6.43 -3.36
N LEU A 24 -9.03 5.46 -4.26
CA LEU A 24 -8.10 5.67 -5.38
C LEU A 24 -8.50 6.89 -6.22
N SER A 25 -9.77 7.09 -6.45
CA SER A 25 -10.28 8.23 -7.22
C SER A 25 -9.91 9.59 -6.62
N ASP A 26 -9.61 9.66 -5.30
CA ASP A 26 -9.19 10.91 -4.65
C ASP A 26 -7.87 11.44 -5.21
N PHE A 27 -7.05 10.56 -5.77
CA PHE A 27 -5.70 10.89 -6.26
C PHE A 27 -5.66 11.12 -7.77
N ARG A 28 -6.72 10.76 -8.49
CA ARG A 28 -6.72 10.85 -9.96
C ARG A 28 -6.42 12.27 -10.43
N GLY A 29 -5.43 12.39 -11.29
CA GLY A 29 -5.00 13.67 -11.86
C GLY A 29 -4.13 14.51 -10.93
N SER A 30 -3.99 14.14 -9.66
CA SER A 30 -3.22 14.94 -8.68
C SER A 30 -1.97 14.25 -8.17
N SER A 31 -2.06 12.96 -7.85
CA SER A 31 -0.94 12.21 -7.25
C SER A 31 -0.87 10.78 -7.77
N ASN A 32 0.34 10.24 -7.79
CA ASN A 32 0.54 8.80 -7.92
C ASN A 32 0.27 8.17 -6.55
N VAL A 33 0.02 6.87 -6.53
CA VAL A 33 -0.23 6.12 -5.28
C VAL A 33 0.70 4.91 -5.23
N LEU A 34 1.44 4.78 -4.15
CA LEU A 34 2.14 3.54 -3.82
C LEU A 34 1.25 2.78 -2.85
N LEU A 35 0.56 1.76 -3.35
CA LEU A 35 -0.35 0.93 -2.57
C LEU A 35 0.42 -0.28 -2.06
N VAL A 36 0.58 -0.39 -0.74
CA VAL A 36 1.44 -1.39 -0.12
C VAL A 36 0.61 -2.27 0.81
N PHE A 37 0.38 -3.52 0.39
CA PHE A 37 -0.27 -4.53 1.24
C PHE A 37 0.75 -5.22 2.12
N HIS A 38 0.41 -5.48 3.37
CA HIS A 38 1.24 -6.28 4.27
C HIS A 38 0.36 -7.18 5.14
N PRO A 39 0.90 -8.28 5.69
CA PRO A 39 0.06 -9.24 6.40
C PRO A 39 -0.57 -8.74 7.68
N PHE A 40 0.21 -8.25 8.64
CA PHE A 40 -0.31 -7.92 9.97
C PHE A 40 0.42 -6.74 10.60
N ALA A 41 -0.35 -5.86 11.25
CA ALA A 41 0.20 -4.81 12.11
C ALA A 41 0.97 -5.45 13.28
N PHE A 42 1.90 -4.70 13.84
CA PHE A 42 2.69 -5.08 15.03
C PHE A 42 3.58 -6.32 14.80
N THR A 43 4.04 -6.55 13.58
CA THR A 43 4.97 -7.65 13.26
C THR A 43 6.30 -7.10 12.73
N ALA A 44 7.39 -7.86 12.97
CA ALA A 44 8.75 -7.37 12.75
C ALA A 44 9.05 -6.97 11.30
N VAL A 45 8.76 -7.83 10.33
CA VAL A 45 9.06 -7.53 8.92
C VAL A 45 8.19 -6.38 8.42
N CYS A 46 6.92 -6.35 8.81
CA CYS A 46 6.03 -5.25 8.45
C CYS A 46 6.50 -3.92 9.06
N GLU A 47 7.02 -3.95 10.30
CA GLU A 47 7.57 -2.76 10.93
C GLU A 47 8.79 -2.24 10.20
N GLU A 48 9.71 -3.12 9.80
CA GLU A 48 10.89 -2.74 9.03
C GLU A 48 10.50 -2.07 7.71
N GLU A 49 9.52 -2.64 7.01
CA GLU A 49 9.02 -2.07 5.76
C GLU A 49 8.35 -0.71 5.99
N ALA A 50 7.59 -0.58 7.06
CA ALA A 50 6.94 0.69 7.41
C ALA A 50 7.97 1.78 7.67
N ARG A 51 9.07 1.44 8.34
CA ARG A 51 10.16 2.38 8.61
C ARG A 51 10.91 2.75 7.35
N ASP A 52 11.14 1.80 6.44
CA ASP A 52 11.75 2.08 5.13
C ASP A 52 10.94 3.12 4.36
N LEU A 53 9.62 2.99 4.37
CA LEU A 53 8.74 3.96 3.71
C LEU A 53 8.81 5.33 4.37
N GLN A 54 8.84 5.38 5.69
CA GLN A 54 8.93 6.65 6.42
C GLN A 54 10.26 7.36 6.16
N GLU A 55 11.35 6.64 6.15
CA GLU A 55 12.68 7.20 5.89
C GLU A 55 12.79 7.80 4.49
N ASN A 56 12.01 7.31 3.54
CA ASN A 56 12.03 7.76 2.15
C ASN A 56 10.77 8.54 1.75
N LEU A 57 9.96 8.91 2.71
CA LEU A 57 8.66 9.56 2.46
C LEU A 57 8.80 10.82 1.63
N GLU A 58 9.80 11.66 1.94
CA GLU A 58 10.01 12.91 1.23
C GLU A 58 10.34 12.67 -0.24
N SER A 59 11.12 11.63 -0.56
CA SER A 59 11.42 11.27 -1.94
C SER A 59 10.16 10.91 -2.71
N PHE A 60 9.23 10.18 -2.09
CA PHE A 60 7.94 9.88 -2.72
C PHE A 60 7.10 11.15 -2.90
N ARG A 61 7.04 11.99 -1.89
CA ARG A 61 6.28 13.26 -1.98
C ARG A 61 6.84 14.19 -3.05
N ASN A 62 8.16 14.26 -3.17
CA ASN A 62 8.81 15.05 -4.23
C ASN A 62 8.47 14.50 -5.61
N ALA A 63 8.19 13.22 -5.74
CA ALA A 63 7.73 12.58 -6.96
C ALA A 63 6.20 12.56 -7.08
N GLN A 64 5.51 13.40 -6.30
CA GLN A 64 4.04 13.53 -6.30
C GLN A 64 3.34 12.20 -6.02
N THR A 65 3.87 11.42 -5.10
CA THR A 65 3.35 10.09 -4.77
C THR A 65 2.93 10.03 -3.31
N GLU A 66 1.70 9.56 -3.08
CA GLU A 66 1.17 9.29 -1.76
C GLU A 66 1.28 7.80 -1.47
N ILE A 67 1.60 7.45 -0.22
CA ILE A 67 1.71 6.05 0.21
C ILE A 67 0.44 5.65 0.96
N VAL A 68 -0.15 4.53 0.56
CA VAL A 68 -1.29 3.92 1.26
C VAL A 68 -0.87 2.51 1.69
N PHE A 69 -0.71 2.32 2.99
CA PHE A 69 -0.22 1.08 3.61
C PHE A 69 -1.41 0.32 4.20
N VAL A 70 -1.62 -0.92 3.77
CA VAL A 70 -2.89 -1.63 3.97
C VAL A 70 -2.67 -3.02 4.56
N SER A 71 -3.49 -3.37 5.54
CA SER A 71 -3.66 -4.77 5.99
C SER A 71 -5.14 -4.99 6.27
N CYS A 72 -5.49 -6.23 6.65
CA CYS A 72 -6.86 -6.57 7.04
C CYS A 72 -7.12 -6.35 8.53
N ASP A 73 -6.18 -5.77 9.27
CA ASP A 73 -6.39 -5.37 10.66
C ASP A 73 -7.44 -4.26 10.75
N SER A 74 -8.12 -4.15 11.87
CA SER A 74 -9.14 -3.12 12.05
C SER A 74 -8.52 -1.71 11.99
N ALA A 75 -9.32 -0.71 11.65
CA ALA A 75 -8.87 0.68 11.58
C ALA A 75 -8.27 1.17 12.92
N PRO A 76 -8.88 0.92 14.09
CA PRO A 76 -8.26 1.30 15.36
C PRO A 76 -6.87 0.67 15.58
N THR A 77 -6.70 -0.59 15.22
CA THR A 77 -5.41 -1.28 15.31
C THR A 77 -4.38 -0.61 14.40
N ARG A 78 -4.78 -0.30 13.16
CA ARG A 78 -3.92 0.38 12.18
C ARG A 78 -3.44 1.73 12.71
N GLN A 79 -4.33 2.52 13.26
CA GLN A 79 -3.98 3.86 13.75
C GLN A 79 -3.13 3.80 15.02
N ALA A 80 -3.36 2.82 15.90
CA ALA A 80 -2.53 2.62 17.08
C ALA A 80 -1.08 2.31 16.67
N TRP A 81 -0.91 1.44 15.68
CA TRP A 81 0.41 1.06 15.19
C TRP A 81 1.09 2.23 14.46
N ARG A 82 0.35 2.97 13.65
CA ARG A 82 0.86 4.16 12.97
C ARG A 82 1.42 5.17 13.97
N ARG A 83 0.69 5.42 15.05
CA ARG A 83 1.13 6.36 16.10
C ARG A 83 2.39 5.86 16.80
N GLU A 84 2.44 4.57 17.11
CA GLU A 84 3.63 3.97 17.74
C GLU A 84 4.86 4.10 16.85
N LEU A 85 4.72 3.90 15.55
CA LEU A 85 5.82 4.03 14.60
C LEU A 85 6.17 5.48 14.26
N GLY A 86 5.29 6.42 14.55
CA GLY A 86 5.47 7.81 14.13
C GLY A 86 5.36 7.99 12.63
N ALA A 87 4.59 7.13 11.95
CA ALA A 87 4.45 7.18 10.51
C ALA A 87 3.57 8.35 10.06
N GLU A 88 4.00 9.05 9.02
CA GLU A 88 3.36 10.25 8.51
C GLU A 88 2.68 10.04 7.16
N TYR A 89 2.36 8.80 6.81
CA TYR A 89 1.61 8.45 5.62
C TYR A 89 0.37 7.64 6.00
N THR A 90 -0.49 7.34 5.02
CA THR A 90 -1.80 6.75 5.29
C THR A 90 -1.71 5.26 5.63
N PHE A 91 -2.24 4.88 6.79
CA PHE A 91 -2.47 3.49 7.18
C PHE A 91 -3.96 3.22 7.00
N ALA A 92 -4.31 2.36 6.06
CA ALA A 92 -5.68 2.04 5.72
C ALA A 92 -6.04 0.59 6.09
N SER A 93 -7.31 0.33 6.24
CA SER A 93 -7.82 -0.97 6.72
C SER A 93 -8.73 -1.62 5.67
N ASP A 94 -8.42 -2.86 5.33
CA ASP A 94 -9.22 -3.72 4.48
C ASP A 94 -9.94 -4.78 5.33
N PHE A 95 -10.39 -4.35 6.51
CA PHE A 95 -11.01 -5.24 7.50
C PHE A 95 -12.39 -5.72 7.07
N TRP A 96 -13.23 -4.82 6.54
CA TRP A 96 -14.59 -5.17 6.16
C TRP A 96 -15.00 -4.50 4.84
N SER A 97 -15.54 -5.19 3.83
CA SER A 97 -15.65 -6.68 3.85
C SER A 97 -14.26 -7.27 3.75
N HIS A 98 -14.00 -8.24 4.60
CA HIS A 98 -12.64 -8.68 4.92
C HIS A 98 -11.82 -9.07 3.67
N GLY A 99 -10.78 -8.29 3.40
CA GLY A 99 -9.87 -8.56 2.30
C GLY A 99 -10.40 -8.24 0.91
N ASP A 100 -11.49 -7.50 0.78
CA ASP A 100 -12.08 -7.19 -0.54
C ASP A 100 -11.08 -6.52 -1.48
N VAL A 101 -10.32 -5.55 -0.99
CA VAL A 101 -9.35 -4.84 -1.83
C VAL A 101 -8.15 -5.74 -2.13
N ALA A 102 -7.66 -6.49 -1.14
CA ALA A 102 -6.60 -7.46 -1.37
C ALA A 102 -7.00 -8.50 -2.41
N LYS A 103 -8.25 -8.96 -2.39
CA LYS A 103 -8.79 -9.88 -3.40
C LYS A 103 -8.83 -9.24 -4.78
N ALA A 104 -9.27 -7.99 -4.86
CA ALA A 104 -9.34 -7.27 -6.14
C ALA A 104 -7.96 -7.13 -6.78
N TYR A 105 -6.92 -6.96 -5.96
CA TYR A 105 -5.54 -6.87 -6.44
C TYR A 105 -4.86 -8.24 -6.60
N GLY A 106 -5.55 -9.33 -6.24
CA GLY A 106 -5.03 -10.68 -6.39
C GLY A 106 -3.96 -11.06 -5.36
N VAL A 107 -3.98 -10.43 -4.19
CA VAL A 107 -2.97 -10.63 -3.14
C VAL A 107 -3.56 -11.08 -1.80
N PHE A 108 -4.79 -11.57 -1.80
CA PHE A 108 -5.38 -12.08 -0.56
C PHE A 108 -4.93 -13.53 -0.32
N ASN A 109 -4.43 -13.81 0.88
CA ASN A 109 -4.02 -15.16 1.26
C ASN A 109 -5.18 -15.85 1.99
N GLU A 110 -5.84 -16.77 1.29
CA GLU A 110 -7.00 -17.52 1.83
C GLU A 110 -6.61 -18.41 3.01
N ALA A 111 -5.33 -18.76 3.15
CA ALA A 111 -4.89 -19.64 4.22
C ALA A 111 -4.87 -18.95 5.59
N ASN A 112 -4.63 -17.65 5.64
CA ASN A 112 -4.53 -16.91 6.91
C ASN A 112 -5.42 -15.68 7.00
N GLY A 113 -6.15 -15.35 5.95
CA GLY A 113 -7.05 -14.18 5.96
C GLY A 113 -6.33 -12.83 5.94
N ALA A 114 -5.10 -12.80 5.49
CA ALA A 114 -4.30 -11.58 5.41
C ALA A 114 -3.75 -11.39 4.00
N PRO A 115 -3.32 -10.17 3.63
CA PRO A 115 -2.68 -9.97 2.33
C PRO A 115 -1.29 -10.64 2.26
N HIS A 116 -0.92 -11.06 1.06
CA HIS A 116 0.50 -11.24 0.72
C HIS A 116 1.15 -9.87 0.66
N ARG A 117 2.48 -9.82 0.55
CA ARG A 117 3.22 -8.55 0.41
C ARG A 117 3.15 -8.05 -1.03
N GLY A 118 2.01 -7.48 -1.39
CA GLY A 118 1.79 -6.88 -2.70
C GLY A 118 2.08 -5.39 -2.66
N THR A 119 2.78 -4.89 -3.69
CA THR A 119 3.06 -3.47 -3.84
C THR A 119 2.72 -3.05 -5.25
N PHE A 120 1.92 -2.00 -5.38
CA PHE A 120 1.46 -1.50 -6.69
C PHE A 120 1.68 0.00 -6.76
N LEU A 121 2.45 0.43 -7.75
CA LEU A 121 2.63 1.85 -8.01
C LEU A 121 1.64 2.25 -9.10
N ILE A 122 0.74 3.14 -8.77
CA ILE A 122 -0.38 3.56 -9.62
C ILE A 122 -0.15 5.01 -10.02
N ASP A 123 -0.20 5.31 -11.32
CA ASP A 123 0.00 6.67 -11.78
C ASP A 123 -1.27 7.52 -11.66
N LYS A 124 -1.16 8.80 -12.02
CA LYS A 124 -2.27 9.77 -11.93
C LYS A 124 -3.47 9.42 -12.80
N ASP A 125 -3.27 8.57 -13.80
CA ASP A 125 -4.33 8.10 -14.70
C ASP A 125 -4.98 6.81 -14.21
N GLY A 126 -4.49 6.25 -13.10
CA GLY A 126 -5.03 5.02 -12.54
C GLY A 126 -4.42 3.75 -13.13
N MET A 127 -3.28 3.85 -13.80
CA MET A 127 -2.60 2.70 -14.39
C MET A 127 -1.47 2.21 -13.49
N VAL A 128 -1.32 0.89 -13.38
CA VAL A 128 -0.21 0.29 -12.63
C VAL A 128 1.06 0.39 -13.47
N ILE A 129 2.05 1.12 -12.96
CA ILE A 129 3.33 1.31 -13.66
C ILE A 129 4.45 0.46 -13.09
N TRP A 130 4.26 -0.10 -11.90
CA TRP A 130 5.21 -1.03 -11.29
C TRP A 130 4.47 -1.89 -10.27
N ALA A 131 4.84 -3.16 -10.15
CA ALA A 131 4.24 -4.09 -9.20
C ALA A 131 5.25 -5.10 -8.69
N LEU A 132 5.11 -5.49 -7.41
CA LEU A 132 5.95 -6.50 -6.79
C LEU A 132 5.08 -7.30 -5.82
N VAL A 133 5.14 -8.64 -5.91
CA VAL A 133 4.44 -9.51 -4.96
C VAL A 133 5.43 -10.46 -4.34
N LYS A 134 5.48 -10.49 -3.00
CA LYS A 134 6.33 -11.38 -2.23
C LYS A 134 5.55 -12.13 -1.17
N GLU A 135 6.14 -13.21 -0.71
CA GLU A 135 5.57 -14.04 0.34
C GLU A 135 5.70 -13.36 1.71
N ARG A 136 4.94 -13.88 2.65
CA ARG A 136 4.81 -13.35 4.01
C ARG A 136 6.13 -13.08 4.72
N ASP A 137 7.12 -13.96 4.56
CA ASP A 137 8.39 -13.89 5.28
C ASP A 137 9.46 -13.06 4.56
N GLU A 138 9.15 -12.57 3.38
CA GLU A 138 10.11 -11.88 2.53
C GLU A 138 9.99 -10.36 2.65
N ARG A 139 10.97 -9.71 3.27
CA ARG A 139 11.02 -8.25 3.30
C ARG A 139 11.26 -7.71 1.89
N ARG A 140 10.51 -6.67 1.53
CA ARG A 140 10.60 -6.03 0.21
C ARG A 140 11.70 -4.98 0.18
N THR A 141 12.95 -5.42 0.08
CA THR A 141 14.11 -4.50 0.05
C THR A 141 14.17 -3.69 -1.24
N GLU A 142 13.61 -4.22 -2.33
CA GLU A 142 13.55 -3.53 -3.63
C GLU A 142 12.40 -2.53 -3.73
N MET A 143 11.45 -2.53 -2.79
CA MET A 143 10.25 -1.71 -2.87
C MET A 143 10.55 -0.22 -3.04
N VAL A 144 11.40 0.34 -2.19
CA VAL A 144 11.73 1.76 -2.24
C VAL A 144 12.58 2.11 -3.48
N PRO A 145 13.74 1.46 -3.71
CA PRO A 145 14.56 1.85 -4.86
C PRO A 145 13.87 1.63 -6.20
N ASP A 146 13.21 0.49 -6.38
CA ASP A 146 12.59 0.17 -7.68
C ASP A 146 11.37 1.04 -7.98
N SER A 147 10.55 1.34 -6.98
CA SER A 147 9.39 2.22 -7.19
C SER A 147 9.82 3.65 -7.47
N LEU A 148 10.86 4.16 -6.80
CA LEU A 148 11.39 5.49 -7.07
C LEU A 148 12.02 5.56 -8.46
N GLU A 149 12.70 4.49 -8.90
CA GLU A 149 13.22 4.41 -10.27
C GLU A 149 12.10 4.47 -11.30
N ALA A 150 11.03 3.71 -11.08
CA ALA A 150 9.85 3.72 -11.97
C ALA A 150 9.22 5.11 -12.05
N LEU A 151 9.16 5.85 -10.94
CA LEU A 151 8.66 7.22 -10.91
C LEU A 151 9.57 8.16 -11.68
N GLY A 152 10.89 7.99 -11.58
CA GLY A 152 11.87 8.79 -12.32
C GLY A 152 11.73 8.64 -13.82
N GLU A 153 11.41 7.45 -14.31
CA GLU A 153 11.19 7.18 -15.72
C GLU A 153 9.95 7.87 -16.29
N ARG A 154 9.00 8.24 -15.42
CA ARG A 154 7.74 8.91 -15.81
C ARG A 154 7.81 10.41 -15.72
N ALA A 155 8.85 10.95 -15.15
CA ALA A 155 9.01 12.39 -14.93
C ALA A 155 9.28 13.20 -16.24
#